data_a56ec53865170b6fe21c50959f13509f
#
_entry.id   a56ec53865170b6fe21c50959f13509f
#
_cell.length_a   1.000
_cell.length_b   1.000
_cell.length_c   1.000
_cell.angle_alpha   90.00
_cell.angle_beta   90.00
_cell.angle_gamma   90.00
#
_symmetry.space_group_name_H-M   'P 1'
#
loop_
_entity.id
_entity.type
_entity.pdbx_description
1 polymer ?
#
loop_
_entity_poly.entity_id
_entity_poly.type
_entity_poly.pdbx_seq_one_letter_code
_entity_poly.pdbx_strand_id
1 'polypeptide(L)'
;AGTMCLSEPQAGSSLSDITTRATPDIDTDTISTFGDWQNDALGPRYRLKGNKMWISSGDHELTENIVHLVLAKIPDETGKLIPGTRGISLFIVPKKMVDTNAQLTGERNDVALAGLNHKLGWRGTTNTLLNFGEGKFKPGGQSGAVGYLVGKPGEGLRCMFHMMNKARIGVGTAATMLGLAGYYASLDYAQNRPQGRLLGAGGKDAAQPQVRIIE
;
A
#
# COMPACT_ATOMS: atom_id res chain seq x y z
N ALA A 1 6.10 0.40 11.85
CA ALA A 1 6.09 0.19 10.39
C ALA A 1 5.08 1.14 9.74
N GLY A 2 5.18 1.32 8.41
CA GLY A 2 4.25 2.14 7.62
C GLY A 2 3.76 1.39 6.39
N THR A 3 2.52 1.65 5.98
CA THR A 3 1.93 1.09 4.76
C THR A 3 1.27 2.16 3.92
N MET A 4 1.11 1.89 2.62
CA MET A 4 0.36 2.72 1.68
C MET A 4 -0.92 1.99 1.29
N CYS A 5 -2.09 2.53 1.67
CA CYS A 5 -3.39 1.93 1.46
C CYS A 5 -4.18 2.70 0.39
N LEU A 6 -3.89 2.44 -0.87
CA LEU A 6 -4.52 3.09 -2.02
C LEU A 6 -5.61 2.22 -2.62
N SER A 7 -5.22 1.02 -3.12
CA SER A 7 -6.08 0.13 -3.90
C SER A 7 -7.22 -0.45 -3.08
N GLU A 8 -8.35 -0.64 -3.76
CA GLU A 8 -9.53 -1.35 -3.27
C GLU A 8 -9.80 -2.55 -4.18
N PRO A 9 -10.64 -3.53 -3.80
CA PRO A 9 -10.91 -4.69 -4.64
C PRO A 9 -11.36 -4.34 -6.06
N GLN A 10 -12.09 -3.24 -6.23
CA GLN A 10 -12.60 -2.76 -7.52
C GLN A 10 -11.78 -1.63 -8.14
N ALA A 11 -10.81 -1.04 -7.42
CA ALA A 11 -10.10 0.15 -7.85
C ALA A 11 -8.59 0.05 -7.55
N GLY A 12 -7.79 -0.20 -8.59
CA GLY A 12 -6.32 -0.20 -8.55
C GLY A 12 -5.75 1.02 -9.26
N SER A 13 -5.53 0.94 -10.57
CA SER A 13 -5.06 2.07 -11.37
C SER A 13 -6.07 3.22 -11.44
N SER A 14 -7.37 2.90 -11.41
CA SER A 14 -8.47 3.89 -11.43
C SER A 14 -8.80 4.36 -10.01
N LEU A 15 -7.88 5.05 -9.34
CA LEU A 15 -8.09 5.56 -7.98
C LEU A 15 -9.25 6.54 -7.85
N SER A 16 -9.70 7.15 -8.97
CA SER A 16 -10.94 7.93 -9.00
C SER A 16 -12.16 7.19 -8.44
N ASP A 17 -12.15 5.87 -8.50
CA ASP A 17 -13.28 5.00 -8.20
C ASP A 17 -13.22 4.38 -6.80
N ILE A 18 -12.27 4.82 -5.96
CA ILE A 18 -12.24 4.38 -4.56
C ILE A 18 -13.51 4.83 -3.82
N THR A 19 -13.98 3.95 -2.95
CA THR A 19 -15.23 4.12 -2.20
C THR A 19 -15.02 4.21 -0.69
N THR A 20 -13.82 3.95 -0.19
CA THR A 20 -13.50 4.16 1.23
C THR A 20 -13.89 5.58 1.63
N ARG A 21 -14.72 5.65 2.67
CA ARG A 21 -15.33 6.89 3.17
C ARG A 21 -14.65 7.32 4.46
N ALA A 22 -14.48 8.62 4.62
CA ALA A 22 -14.03 9.25 5.87
C ALA A 22 -15.08 10.28 6.30
N THR A 23 -15.67 10.10 7.47
CA THR A 23 -16.61 11.04 8.06
C THR A 23 -16.00 11.72 9.29
N PRO A 24 -16.27 13.00 9.56
CA PRO A 24 -15.82 13.65 10.78
C PRO A 24 -16.15 12.80 12.03
N ASP A 25 -15.20 12.67 12.94
CA ASP A 25 -15.41 11.93 14.19
C ASP A 25 -16.14 12.81 15.21
N ILE A 26 -17.45 12.98 14.97
CA ILE A 26 -18.35 13.73 15.83
C ILE A 26 -19.04 12.74 16.75
N ASP A 27 -18.84 12.88 18.06
CA ASP A 27 -19.61 12.13 19.03
C ASP A 27 -21.00 12.76 19.16
N THR A 28 -22.03 12.00 18.77
CA THR A 28 -23.42 12.46 18.84
C THR A 28 -23.99 12.41 20.25
N ASP A 29 -23.36 11.67 21.17
CA ASP A 29 -23.91 11.41 22.51
C ASP A 29 -23.22 12.19 23.66
N THR A 30 -22.04 12.77 23.40
CA THR A 30 -21.32 13.54 24.41
C THR A 30 -20.69 14.80 23.80
N ILE A 31 -21.38 15.91 23.95
CA ILE A 31 -20.89 17.27 23.60
C ILE A 31 -19.61 17.66 24.39
N SER A 32 -19.08 16.81 25.26
CA SER A 32 -18.11 17.28 26.26
C SER A 32 -16.80 16.52 26.42
N THR A 33 -16.53 15.41 25.74
CA THR A 33 -15.31 14.63 26.05
C THR A 33 -14.46 14.18 24.85
N PHE A 34 -14.99 14.14 23.65
CA PHE A 34 -14.16 14.07 22.44
C PHE A 34 -14.07 15.48 21.89
N GLY A 35 -12.94 16.14 22.14
CA GLY A 35 -12.69 17.51 21.74
C GLY A 35 -12.99 17.74 20.26
N ASP A 36 -13.14 19.00 19.91
CA ASP A 36 -13.32 19.50 18.56
C ASP A 36 -12.48 18.67 17.57
N TRP A 37 -13.13 17.81 16.78
CA TRP A 37 -12.50 16.91 15.83
C TRP A 37 -11.57 17.64 14.85
N GLN A 38 -11.81 18.94 14.63
CA GLN A 38 -11.00 19.80 13.75
C GLN A 38 -9.70 20.22 14.42
N ASN A 39 -9.67 20.34 15.73
CA ASN A 39 -8.53 20.84 16.51
C ASN A 39 -7.89 19.74 17.38
N ASP A 40 -8.07 18.46 17.01
CA ASP A 40 -7.35 17.38 17.67
C ASP A 40 -5.83 17.61 17.53
N ALA A 41 -5.09 17.36 18.59
CA ALA A 41 -3.64 17.62 18.64
C ALA A 41 -2.84 16.81 17.60
N LEU A 42 -3.38 15.69 17.12
CA LEU A 42 -2.79 14.87 16.04
C LEU A 42 -3.30 15.28 14.64
N GLY A 43 -4.17 16.27 14.54
CA GLY A 43 -4.79 16.76 13.32
C GLY A 43 -6.28 16.42 13.23
N PRO A 44 -7.02 16.99 12.26
CA PRO A 44 -8.46 16.77 12.11
C PRO A 44 -8.80 15.29 12.07
N ARG A 45 -9.67 14.84 12.98
CA ARG A 45 -9.97 13.42 13.21
C ARG A 45 -11.22 12.97 12.47
N TYR A 46 -11.13 11.80 11.86
CA TYR A 46 -12.18 11.17 11.05
C TYR A 46 -12.37 9.70 11.41
N ARG A 47 -13.55 9.17 11.12
CA ARG A 47 -13.87 7.74 11.11
C ARG A 47 -13.89 7.23 9.67
N LEU A 48 -12.99 6.28 9.36
CA LEU A 48 -12.90 5.67 8.06
C LEU A 48 -13.66 4.35 8.01
N LYS A 49 -14.34 4.10 6.86
CA LYS A 49 -15.01 2.84 6.57
C LYS A 49 -14.77 2.43 5.13
N GLY A 50 -14.26 1.21 4.92
CA GLY A 50 -14.00 0.63 3.60
C GLY A 50 -12.96 -0.47 3.65
N ASN A 51 -12.57 -0.95 2.46
CA ASN A 51 -11.63 -2.06 2.31
C ASN A 51 -10.42 -1.61 1.49
N LYS A 52 -9.24 -2.06 1.87
CA LYS A 52 -8.00 -1.82 1.12
C LYS A 52 -7.32 -3.14 0.80
N MET A 53 -7.00 -3.35 -0.48
CA MET A 53 -6.45 -4.59 -1.00
C MET A 53 -5.04 -4.40 -1.55
N TRP A 54 -4.27 -5.46 -1.56
CA TRP A 54 -2.88 -5.49 -2.03
C TRP A 54 -1.93 -4.68 -1.14
N ILE A 55 -2.18 -4.67 0.17
CA ILE A 55 -1.37 -3.91 1.12
C ILE A 55 -0.22 -4.76 1.62
N SER A 56 1.01 -4.37 1.27
CA SER A 56 2.22 -5.03 1.74
C SER A 56 2.42 -4.78 3.24
N SER A 57 2.66 -5.86 4.01
CA SER A 57 2.90 -5.81 5.45
C SER A 57 1.81 -5.07 6.24
N GLY A 58 0.54 -5.24 5.82
CA GLY A 58 -0.58 -4.50 6.41
C GLY A 58 -0.93 -4.93 7.83
N ASP A 59 -0.58 -6.14 8.24
CA ASP A 59 -0.77 -6.60 9.62
C ASP A 59 0.34 -7.58 10.04
N HIS A 60 0.99 -7.31 11.16
CA HIS A 60 2.01 -8.13 11.80
C HIS A 60 2.31 -7.58 13.22
N GLU A 61 3.11 -8.31 13.99
CA GLU A 61 3.57 -7.91 15.33
C GLU A 61 5.10 -7.72 15.39
N LEU A 62 5.77 -7.47 14.25
CA LEU A 62 7.22 -7.25 14.18
C LEU A 62 7.65 -5.85 14.67
N THR A 63 6.70 -4.93 14.76
CA THR A 63 6.90 -3.56 15.24
C THR A 63 5.83 -3.20 16.25
N GLU A 64 6.10 -2.24 17.11
CA GLU A 64 5.16 -1.79 18.14
C GLU A 64 3.82 -1.33 17.55
N ASN A 65 3.87 -0.63 16.42
CA ASN A 65 2.70 -0.16 15.70
C ASN A 65 2.89 -0.21 14.19
N ILE A 66 1.78 -0.20 13.45
CA ILE A 66 1.74 0.01 12.01
C ILE A 66 0.92 1.28 11.76
N VAL A 67 1.47 2.20 10.98
CA VAL A 67 0.78 3.42 10.57
C VAL A 67 0.37 3.28 9.11
N HIS A 68 -0.93 3.27 8.86
CA HIS A 68 -1.48 3.17 7.51
C HIS A 68 -1.71 4.57 6.94
N LEU A 69 -1.15 4.84 5.75
CA LEU A 69 -1.47 6.01 4.96
C LEU A 69 -2.61 5.65 4.01
N VAL A 70 -3.81 6.10 4.32
CA VAL A 70 -5.05 5.64 3.69
C VAL A 70 -5.64 6.73 2.81
N LEU A 71 -5.88 6.42 1.53
CA LEU A 71 -6.68 7.26 0.65
C LEU A 71 -8.16 6.97 0.86
N ALA A 72 -8.92 8.01 1.17
CA ALA A 72 -10.37 7.93 1.34
C ALA A 72 -11.05 9.20 0.84
N LYS A 73 -12.35 9.15 0.62
CA LYS A 73 -13.15 10.30 0.22
C LYS A 73 -14.00 10.81 1.38
N ILE A 74 -14.00 12.12 1.55
CA ILE A 74 -14.91 12.81 2.47
C ILE A 74 -16.22 13.06 1.71
N PRO A 75 -17.38 12.60 2.22
CA PRO A 75 -18.67 12.91 1.61
C PRO A 75 -18.96 14.41 1.63
N ASP A 76 -19.72 14.87 0.65
CA ASP A 76 -20.30 16.21 0.67
C ASP A 76 -21.44 16.34 1.72
N GLU A 77 -22.05 17.53 1.82
CA GLU A 77 -23.14 17.81 2.73
C GLU A 77 -24.38 16.93 2.50
N THR A 78 -24.53 16.37 1.31
CA THR A 78 -25.62 15.43 0.95
C THR A 78 -25.26 13.97 1.26
N GLY A 79 -24.06 13.69 1.78
CA GLY A 79 -23.55 12.36 2.06
C GLY A 79 -23.01 11.61 0.83
N LYS A 80 -22.89 12.26 -0.33
CA LYS A 80 -22.35 11.66 -1.56
C LYS A 80 -20.83 11.82 -1.62
N LEU A 81 -20.16 10.80 -2.15
CA LEU A 81 -18.72 10.87 -2.40
C LEU A 81 -18.44 11.77 -3.61
N ILE A 82 -17.51 12.68 -3.45
CA ILE A 82 -17.05 13.56 -4.54
C ILE A 82 -16.39 12.68 -5.62
N PRO A 83 -16.86 12.74 -6.87
CA PRO A 83 -16.33 11.91 -7.95
C PRO A 83 -14.90 12.33 -8.34
N GLY A 84 -14.19 11.40 -8.97
CA GLY A 84 -12.84 11.64 -9.48
C GLY A 84 -11.78 11.76 -8.38
N THR A 85 -10.58 12.16 -8.81
CA THR A 85 -9.40 12.24 -7.93
C THR A 85 -9.41 13.43 -6.99
N ARG A 86 -10.17 14.49 -7.31
CA ARG A 86 -10.32 15.68 -6.47
C ARG A 86 -11.06 15.41 -5.14
N GLY A 87 -11.82 14.32 -5.06
CA GLY A 87 -12.47 13.91 -3.82
C GLY A 87 -11.55 13.12 -2.87
N ILE A 88 -10.35 12.77 -3.31
CA ILE A 88 -9.46 11.90 -2.56
C ILE A 88 -8.64 12.69 -1.55
N SER A 89 -8.75 12.30 -0.28
CA SER A 89 -7.99 12.84 0.85
C SER A 89 -7.07 11.76 1.42
N LEU A 90 -6.02 12.16 2.13
CA LEU A 90 -5.06 11.26 2.77
C LEU A 90 -5.25 11.30 4.28
N PHE A 91 -5.23 10.12 4.90
CA PHE A 91 -5.35 9.96 6.34
C PHE A 91 -4.22 9.12 6.91
N ILE A 92 -3.73 9.52 8.08
CA ILE A 92 -2.87 8.69 8.93
C ILE A 92 -3.77 7.86 9.84
N VAL A 93 -3.72 6.55 9.73
CA VAL A 93 -4.55 5.61 10.49
C VAL A 93 -3.64 4.64 11.23
N PRO A 94 -3.41 4.79 12.53
CA PRO A 94 -2.60 3.87 13.29
C PRO A 94 -3.34 2.55 13.54
N LYS A 95 -2.64 1.41 13.51
CA LYS A 95 -3.18 0.09 13.90
C LYS A 95 -3.56 0.04 15.39
N LYS A 96 -2.73 0.63 16.24
CA LYS A 96 -2.97 0.80 17.68
C LYS A 96 -3.02 2.29 17.98
N MET A 97 -3.99 2.69 18.78
CA MET A 97 -4.20 4.11 19.12
C MET A 97 -3.00 4.69 19.87
N VAL A 98 -2.74 5.95 19.61
CA VAL A 98 -1.67 6.72 20.25
C VAL A 98 -2.23 7.98 20.91
N ASP A 99 -1.59 8.44 21.96
CA ASP A 99 -1.88 9.73 22.60
C ASP A 99 -1.15 10.90 21.89
N THR A 100 -1.29 12.09 22.40
CA THR A 100 -0.67 13.32 21.87
C THR A 100 0.86 13.31 21.92
N ASN A 101 1.47 12.43 22.71
CA ASN A 101 2.90 12.22 22.80
C ASN A 101 3.38 11.05 21.93
N ALA A 102 2.51 10.54 21.04
CA ALA A 102 2.74 9.36 20.21
C ALA A 102 3.00 8.07 21.00
N GLN A 103 2.59 7.99 22.26
CA GLN A 103 2.68 6.79 23.06
C GLN A 103 1.44 5.91 22.84
N LEU A 104 1.63 4.58 22.87
CA LEU A 104 0.52 3.63 22.71
C LEU A 104 -0.43 3.74 23.90
N THR A 105 -1.73 3.90 23.62
CA THR A 105 -2.79 3.91 24.64
C THR A 105 -3.20 2.51 25.11
N GLY A 106 -2.76 1.46 24.41
CA GLY A 106 -3.22 0.08 24.63
C GLY A 106 -4.49 -0.28 23.85
N GLU A 107 -5.17 0.70 23.28
CA GLU A 107 -6.40 0.49 22.51
C GLU A 107 -6.11 0.11 21.07
N ARG A 108 -6.87 -0.85 20.51
CA ARG A 108 -6.77 -1.25 19.10
C ARG A 108 -7.70 -0.41 18.24
N ASN A 109 -7.16 0.16 17.16
CA ASN A 109 -7.98 0.85 16.17
C ASN A 109 -8.80 -0.15 15.34
N ASP A 110 -9.91 0.30 14.74
CA ASP A 110 -10.81 -0.53 13.94
C ASP A 110 -10.23 -0.82 12.54
N VAL A 111 -9.06 -1.45 12.53
CA VAL A 111 -8.37 -1.95 11.35
C VAL A 111 -8.17 -3.46 11.51
N ALA A 112 -8.77 -4.24 10.63
CA ALA A 112 -8.79 -5.70 10.72
C ALA A 112 -8.19 -6.36 9.48
N LEU A 113 -7.33 -7.35 9.70
CA LEU A 113 -6.90 -8.26 8.64
C LEU A 113 -8.10 -9.11 8.19
N ALA A 114 -8.49 -8.98 6.93
CA ALA A 114 -9.56 -9.75 6.32
C ALA A 114 -9.05 -10.95 5.50
N GLY A 115 -7.83 -10.87 4.98
CA GLY A 115 -7.25 -11.97 4.22
C GLY A 115 -5.82 -11.70 3.76
N LEU A 116 -5.18 -12.77 3.27
CA LEU A 116 -3.86 -12.74 2.66
C LEU A 116 -3.97 -13.03 1.17
N ASN A 117 -3.30 -12.21 0.36
CA ASN A 117 -3.24 -12.40 -1.08
C ASN A 117 -2.04 -13.29 -1.45
N HIS A 118 -2.25 -14.24 -2.35
CA HIS A 118 -1.18 -15.07 -2.89
C HIS A 118 -0.27 -14.22 -3.81
N LYS A 119 1.06 -14.45 -3.73
CA LYS A 119 2.07 -13.79 -4.55
C LYS A 119 2.94 -14.80 -5.27
N LEU A 120 3.36 -14.47 -6.50
CA LEU A 120 4.32 -15.28 -7.26
C LEU A 120 5.74 -15.18 -6.69
N GLY A 121 6.14 -13.99 -6.25
CA GLY A 121 7.44 -13.72 -5.63
C GLY A 121 7.32 -12.86 -4.37
N TRP A 122 8.44 -12.59 -3.72
CA TRP A 122 8.54 -11.78 -2.49
C TRP A 122 7.58 -12.24 -1.39
N ARG A 123 7.45 -13.56 -1.26
CA ARG A 123 6.46 -14.19 -0.36
C ARG A 123 6.75 -13.98 1.12
N GLY A 124 7.98 -13.60 1.47
CA GLY A 124 8.36 -13.22 2.83
C GLY A 124 7.70 -11.93 3.31
N THR A 125 7.30 -11.04 2.38
CA THR A 125 6.48 -9.89 2.68
C THR A 125 5.02 -10.26 2.47
N THR A 126 4.22 -10.30 3.53
CA THR A 126 2.78 -10.58 3.44
C THR A 126 2.08 -9.51 2.62
N ASN A 127 1.06 -9.91 1.88
CA ASN A 127 0.19 -9.00 1.13
C ASN A 127 -1.24 -9.19 1.62
N THR A 128 -1.86 -8.11 2.07
CA THR A 128 -3.08 -8.17 2.88
C THR A 128 -4.28 -7.48 2.24
N LEU A 129 -5.46 -7.99 2.56
CA LEU A 129 -6.74 -7.29 2.49
C LEU A 129 -7.04 -6.78 3.90
N LEU A 130 -7.25 -5.47 4.04
CA LEU A 130 -7.57 -4.81 5.30
C LEU A 130 -8.98 -4.23 5.25
N ASN A 131 -9.75 -4.48 6.31
CA ASN A 131 -11.03 -3.85 6.55
C ASN A 131 -10.84 -2.72 7.55
N PHE A 132 -11.34 -1.55 7.21
CA PHE A 132 -11.36 -0.35 8.04
C PHE A 132 -12.79 -0.08 8.48
N GLY A 133 -13.01 0.04 9.78
CA GLY A 133 -14.25 0.58 10.32
C GLY A 133 -15.45 -0.38 10.32
N GLU A 134 -15.24 -1.69 10.31
CA GLU A 134 -16.32 -2.70 10.37
C GLU A 134 -16.83 -3.00 11.80
N GLY A 135 -16.25 -2.37 12.80
CA GLY A 135 -16.66 -2.55 14.20
C GLY A 135 -16.10 -3.79 14.89
N LYS A 136 -15.05 -4.42 14.30
CA LYS A 136 -14.31 -5.51 14.96
C LYS A 136 -13.61 -5.00 16.23
N PHE A 137 -13.03 -3.84 16.13
CA PHE A 137 -12.52 -3.06 17.24
C PHE A 137 -13.34 -1.77 17.31
N LYS A 138 -13.49 -1.22 18.52
CA LYS A 138 -14.33 -0.03 18.73
C LYS A 138 -13.55 1.03 19.49
N PRO A 139 -12.59 1.70 18.82
CA PRO A 139 -11.82 2.76 19.48
C PRO A 139 -12.75 3.87 19.98
N GLY A 140 -12.62 4.22 21.28
CA GLY A 140 -13.54 5.14 21.95
C GLY A 140 -14.98 4.62 22.02
N GLY A 141 -15.21 3.30 21.99
CA GLY A 141 -16.53 2.69 22.10
C GLY A 141 -17.35 2.65 20.81
N GLN A 142 -16.87 3.25 19.71
CA GLN A 142 -17.59 3.37 18.43
C GLN A 142 -16.90 2.61 17.29
N SER A 143 -17.69 2.10 16.33
CA SER A 143 -17.18 1.54 15.08
C SER A 143 -16.61 2.64 14.16
N GLY A 144 -15.64 2.28 13.32
CA GLY A 144 -14.96 3.20 12.43
C GLY A 144 -13.47 3.31 12.78
N ALA A 145 -12.61 3.18 11.76
CA ALA A 145 -11.18 3.33 11.94
C ALA A 145 -10.83 4.80 12.15
N VAL A 146 -10.27 5.14 13.29
CA VAL A 146 -9.84 6.52 13.59
C VAL A 146 -8.65 6.87 12.70
N GLY A 147 -8.75 7.99 12.00
CA GLY A 147 -7.70 8.53 11.14
C GLY A 147 -7.63 10.05 11.19
N TYR A 148 -6.44 10.56 10.96
CA TYR A 148 -6.14 11.99 11.01
C TYR A 148 -5.86 12.51 9.60
N LEU A 149 -6.53 13.60 9.20
CA LEU A 149 -6.40 14.19 7.88
C LEU A 149 -4.99 14.78 7.69
N VAL A 150 -4.37 14.47 6.55
CA VAL A 150 -3.08 15.06 6.13
C VAL A 150 -3.34 16.13 5.07
N GLY A 151 -2.91 17.35 5.35
CA GLY A 151 -3.12 18.47 4.44
C GLY A 151 -4.59 18.91 4.37
N LYS A 152 -5.07 19.25 3.18
CA LYS A 152 -6.45 19.71 2.96
C LYS A 152 -7.30 18.60 2.32
N PRO A 153 -8.64 18.63 2.52
CA PRO A 153 -9.55 17.76 1.79
C PRO A 153 -9.31 17.84 0.27
N GLY A 154 -9.29 16.69 -0.41
CA GLY A 154 -9.08 16.62 -1.86
C GLY A 154 -7.63 16.68 -2.33
N GLU A 155 -6.65 16.90 -1.46
CA GLU A 155 -5.23 16.92 -1.79
C GLU A 155 -4.51 15.57 -1.55
N GLY A 156 -5.24 14.51 -1.28
CA GLY A 156 -4.68 13.23 -0.82
C GLY A 156 -3.66 12.63 -1.79
N LEU A 157 -3.92 12.64 -3.09
CA LEU A 157 -2.96 12.14 -4.07
C LEU A 157 -1.67 12.95 -4.10
N ARG A 158 -1.77 14.28 -4.03
CA ARG A 158 -0.59 15.15 -3.99
C ARG A 158 0.30 14.82 -2.79
N CYS A 159 -0.30 14.69 -1.61
CA CYS A 159 0.41 14.32 -0.39
C CYS A 159 1.04 12.91 -0.50
N MET A 160 0.30 11.94 -1.02
CA MET A 160 0.77 10.57 -1.20
C MET A 160 1.96 10.48 -2.18
N PHE A 161 1.98 11.30 -3.23
CA PHE A 161 3.06 11.28 -4.22
C PHE A 161 4.43 11.68 -3.66
N HIS A 162 4.50 12.46 -2.58
CA HIS A 162 5.78 12.75 -1.92
C HIS A 162 6.50 11.47 -1.49
N MET A 163 5.75 10.49 -1.00
CA MET A 163 6.30 9.19 -0.58
C MET A 163 6.39 8.22 -1.76
N MET A 164 5.38 8.17 -2.62
CA MET A 164 5.34 7.25 -3.76
C MET A 164 6.49 7.48 -4.74
N ASN A 165 6.93 8.70 -4.97
CA ASN A 165 8.03 8.99 -5.88
C ASN A 165 9.31 8.25 -5.47
N LYS A 166 9.65 8.23 -4.19
CA LYS A 166 10.79 7.48 -3.67
C LYS A 166 10.60 5.96 -3.83
N ALA A 167 9.41 5.45 -3.52
CA ALA A 167 9.09 4.03 -3.68
C ALA A 167 9.17 3.59 -5.15
N ARG A 168 8.71 4.41 -6.10
CA ARG A 168 8.80 4.15 -7.55
C ARG A 168 10.24 4.01 -8.03
N ILE A 169 11.15 4.87 -7.57
CA ILE A 169 12.59 4.76 -7.87
C ILE A 169 13.13 3.44 -7.32
N GLY A 170 12.80 3.08 -6.09
CA GLY A 170 13.23 1.82 -5.48
C GLY A 170 12.75 0.58 -6.25
N VAL A 171 11.50 0.57 -6.68
CA VAL A 171 10.94 -0.54 -7.49
C VAL A 171 11.62 -0.63 -8.87
N GLY A 172 11.84 0.52 -9.53
CA GLY A 172 12.58 0.56 -10.79
C GLY A 172 14.00 0.04 -10.66
N THR A 173 14.71 0.44 -9.61
CA THR A 173 16.05 -0.06 -9.31
C THR A 173 16.06 -1.56 -9.08
N ALA A 174 15.12 -2.09 -8.27
CA ALA A 174 15.02 -3.52 -8.02
C ALA A 174 14.77 -4.32 -9.30
N ALA A 175 13.88 -3.86 -10.18
CA ALA A 175 13.62 -4.49 -11.47
C ALA A 175 14.86 -4.49 -12.37
N THR A 176 15.59 -3.37 -12.44
CA THR A 176 16.83 -3.25 -13.23
C THR A 176 17.92 -4.19 -12.71
N MET A 177 18.12 -4.24 -11.39
CA MET A 177 19.14 -5.10 -10.78
C MET A 177 18.81 -6.58 -10.93
N LEU A 178 17.53 -6.97 -10.88
CA LEU A 178 17.11 -8.34 -11.17
C LEU A 178 17.35 -8.72 -12.63
N GLY A 179 17.04 -7.80 -13.56
CA GLY A 179 17.36 -7.98 -14.98
C GLY A 179 18.86 -8.13 -15.21
N LEU A 180 19.69 -7.34 -14.54
CA LEU A 180 21.14 -7.41 -14.64
C LEU A 180 21.70 -8.75 -14.10
N ALA A 181 21.16 -9.25 -12.99
CA ALA A 181 21.52 -10.58 -12.48
C ALA A 181 21.20 -11.69 -13.51
N GLY A 182 20.02 -11.61 -14.12
CA GLY A 182 19.64 -12.53 -15.21
C GLY A 182 20.57 -12.43 -16.43
N TYR A 183 20.96 -11.21 -16.80
CA TYR A 183 21.92 -10.98 -17.89
C TYR A 183 23.28 -11.64 -17.62
N TYR A 184 23.88 -11.43 -16.45
CA TYR A 184 25.18 -12.04 -16.13
C TYR A 184 25.12 -13.57 -16.07
N ALA A 185 24.06 -14.14 -15.51
CA ALA A 185 23.87 -15.58 -15.52
C ALA A 185 23.73 -16.14 -16.95
N SER A 186 22.99 -15.44 -17.81
CA SER A 186 22.82 -15.81 -19.21
C SER A 186 24.13 -15.67 -20.01
N LEU A 187 24.90 -14.61 -19.76
CA LEU A 187 26.19 -14.36 -20.39
C LEU A 187 27.19 -15.48 -20.07
N ASP A 188 27.35 -15.82 -18.78
CA ASP A 188 28.21 -16.91 -18.35
C ASP A 188 27.80 -18.23 -18.99
N TYR A 189 26.50 -18.55 -18.99
CA TYR A 189 25.99 -19.74 -19.65
C TYR A 189 26.28 -19.76 -21.13
N ALA A 190 26.04 -18.65 -21.84
CA ALA A 190 26.25 -18.57 -23.29
C ALA A 190 27.73 -18.68 -23.68
N GLN A 191 28.63 -18.14 -22.86
CA GLN A 191 30.09 -18.25 -23.07
C GLN A 191 30.66 -19.66 -22.79
N ASN A 192 30.00 -20.42 -21.91
CA ASN A 192 30.49 -21.74 -21.51
C ASN A 192 29.71 -22.92 -22.13
N ARG A 193 28.57 -22.67 -22.77
CA ARG A 193 27.73 -23.71 -23.38
C ARG A 193 28.16 -24.02 -24.81
N PRO A 194 28.77 -25.17 -25.11
CA PRO A 194 28.95 -25.64 -26.47
C PRO A 194 27.60 -26.02 -27.09
N GLN A 195 27.26 -25.41 -28.23
CA GLN A 195 25.99 -25.69 -28.90
C GLN A 195 26.07 -25.33 -30.38
N GLY A 196 25.71 -26.30 -31.23
CA GLY A 196 25.76 -26.11 -32.66
C GLY A 196 27.18 -26.20 -33.25
N ARG A 197 27.30 -25.88 -34.51
CA ARG A 197 28.56 -25.87 -35.26
C ARG A 197 28.54 -24.70 -36.26
N LEU A 198 29.71 -24.20 -36.59
CA LEU A 198 29.82 -23.17 -37.63
C LEU A 198 29.32 -23.72 -38.98
N LEU A 199 28.66 -22.86 -39.74
CA LEU A 199 28.24 -23.19 -41.11
C LEU A 199 29.43 -23.01 -42.03
N GLY A 200 29.89 -24.11 -42.64
CA GLY A 200 30.85 -24.07 -43.73
C GLY A 200 30.18 -23.94 -45.11
N ALA A 201 30.97 -23.82 -46.19
CA ALA A 201 30.46 -23.71 -47.53
C ALA A 201 29.59 -24.90 -48.01
N GLY A 202 29.75 -26.07 -47.37
CA GLY A 202 28.96 -27.28 -47.61
C GLY A 202 27.84 -27.54 -46.58
N GLY A 203 27.54 -26.56 -45.71
CA GLY A 203 26.55 -26.73 -44.61
C GLY A 203 27.19 -27.17 -43.30
N LYS A 204 26.42 -27.80 -42.41
CA LYS A 204 26.89 -28.29 -41.10
C LYS A 204 27.67 -29.59 -41.24
N ASP A 205 28.92 -29.60 -40.82
CA ASP A 205 29.75 -30.81 -40.74
C ASP A 205 29.67 -31.41 -39.33
N ALA A 206 29.15 -32.64 -39.23
CA ALA A 206 29.00 -33.33 -37.96
C ALA A 206 30.34 -33.73 -37.30
N ALA A 207 31.43 -33.77 -38.08
CA ALA A 207 32.79 -34.05 -37.59
C ALA A 207 33.42 -32.84 -36.86
N GLN A 208 32.90 -31.62 -37.08
CA GLN A 208 33.40 -30.41 -36.44
C GLN A 208 32.93 -30.35 -34.96
N PRO A 209 33.78 -29.86 -34.05
CA PRO A 209 33.37 -29.67 -32.66
C PRO A 209 32.24 -28.65 -32.54
N GLN A 210 31.45 -28.78 -31.50
CA GLN A 210 30.48 -27.74 -31.14
C GLN A 210 31.19 -26.45 -30.71
N VAL A 211 30.63 -25.31 -31.07
CA VAL A 211 31.13 -23.99 -30.68
C VAL A 211 30.30 -23.44 -29.53
N ARG A 212 30.84 -22.46 -28.83
CA ARG A 212 30.08 -21.73 -27.80
C ARG A 212 28.95 -20.95 -28.46
N ILE A 213 27.88 -20.63 -27.67
CA ILE A 213 26.75 -19.81 -28.16
C ILE A 213 27.27 -18.44 -28.57
N ILE A 214 28.13 -17.84 -27.71
CA ILE A 214 28.85 -16.61 -27.99
C ILE A 214 30.32 -16.75 -27.58
N GLU A 215 31.18 -15.99 -28.22
CA GLU A 215 32.61 -15.88 -27.89
C GLU A 215 32.88 -14.72 -26.95
#